data_ed811fe55e1ce1dd98601143aeca2517
#
_entry.id   ed811fe55e1ce1dd98601143aeca2517
#
_cell.length_a   1.000
_cell.length_b   1.000
_cell.length_c   1.000
_cell.angle_alpha   90.00
_cell.angle_beta   90.00
_cell.angle_gamma   90.00
#
_symmetry.space_group_name_H-M   'P 1'
#
loop_
_entity.id
_entity.type
_entity.pdbx_description
1 polymer ?
#
loop_
_entity_poly.entity_id
_entity_poly.type
_entity_poly.pdbx_seq_one_letter_code
_entity_poly.pdbx_strand_id
1 'polypeptide(L)'
;MADKLTRIAIVNHDKCKPKKCRQECKKCCPVVRMGKLCIEVVSQSKIAWISETLCIGCGICIKKCPFGALSIVNLPSNLEKETTHRYCANAFKLHRLPIPRPGEVLGLVGTNGIGKSTALKILAGKQKPNLGKYDDPPDWQEILTYFRGSELQNYFTKILEDDLKAIIKPQYVDQIPKAAKGTVGSILDRKDETKSQAVVCQQLGVKNSFSLMFDEPSSYLDVKQRLKAAITIRSLINPDRYIIVVEHDLSVLDYLSDFICCLYGVPSAYGVVTMPFSVREGINIFLDGYVPTENLRFRDSSLVFKVAETANEEEVKKMCMYKYPGMKKKMGEFELAIVAGEFTDSEIMVMLGENGKFSLFCDIRKFVLFIHIFQVNFLYVVLPGTGKTTFIRMLAGRLKPDEGGTIVILSLFTLFHIVNFEDLGRFQCLIYLYYFAGEVPVLNVSYKPQKISPKSTGSVRQLLHEKIRDAYTHPQFVTDVMKPLQIENIIDQEVQTLSGGELQRVALALCLGKPADVYLIDEPSAYLDSEQRLMAARVVKRFILHAKKTAFVVEHDFIMATYLADRVIVFDGVPSKNTLAN
;
A
#
# COMPACT_ATOMS: atom_id res chain seq x y z
N MET A 1 -35.09 16.88 1.06
CA MET A 1 -34.71 17.53 -0.22
C MET A 1 -33.46 16.79 -0.70
N ALA A 2 -33.48 16.20 -1.89
CA ALA A 2 -32.31 15.53 -2.44
C ALA A 2 -31.22 16.58 -2.67
N ASP A 3 -30.06 16.38 -2.09
CA ASP A 3 -28.90 17.28 -2.23
C ASP A 3 -28.54 17.41 -3.71
N LYS A 4 -28.49 18.65 -4.18
CA LYS A 4 -28.13 18.96 -5.55
C LYS A 4 -26.63 18.72 -5.73
N LEU A 5 -26.26 17.49 -6.10
CA LEU A 5 -24.88 17.13 -6.42
C LEU A 5 -24.39 17.98 -7.60
N THR A 6 -23.34 18.76 -7.38
CA THR A 6 -22.71 19.53 -8.45
C THR A 6 -21.84 18.59 -9.27
N ARG A 7 -22.31 18.22 -10.46
CA ARG A 7 -21.59 17.32 -11.36
C ARG A 7 -20.68 18.12 -12.28
N ILE A 8 -19.38 17.95 -12.15
CA ILE A 8 -18.37 18.71 -12.89
C ILE A 8 -17.32 17.81 -13.52
N ALA A 9 -16.67 18.31 -14.58
CA ALA A 9 -15.48 17.69 -15.15
C ALA A 9 -14.23 18.21 -14.44
N ILE A 10 -13.36 17.29 -14.04
CA ILE A 10 -12.05 17.58 -13.41
C ILE A 10 -10.93 17.14 -14.35
N VAL A 11 -9.84 17.89 -14.34
CA VAL A 11 -8.66 17.64 -15.16
C VAL A 11 -7.58 16.94 -14.34
N ASN A 12 -7.10 15.79 -14.81
CA ASN A 12 -5.91 15.17 -14.26
C ASN A 12 -4.67 15.89 -14.83
N HIS A 13 -3.88 16.47 -13.94
CA HIS A 13 -2.71 17.28 -14.27
C HIS A 13 -1.62 16.49 -15.00
N ASP A 14 -1.41 15.23 -14.63
CA ASP A 14 -0.34 14.40 -15.17
C ASP A 14 -0.65 13.90 -16.58
N LYS A 15 -1.94 13.66 -16.84
CA LYS A 15 -2.43 13.16 -18.13
C LYS A 15 -2.72 14.28 -19.14
N CYS A 16 -3.04 15.50 -18.69
CA CYS A 16 -3.39 16.59 -19.58
C CYS A 16 -2.14 17.13 -20.31
N LYS A 17 -2.13 17.01 -21.63
CA LYS A 17 -1.02 17.50 -22.49
C LYS A 17 -1.58 18.44 -23.57
N PRO A 18 -1.93 19.70 -23.23
CA PRO A 18 -2.63 20.61 -24.15
C PRO A 18 -1.81 20.96 -25.42
N LYS A 19 -0.47 20.87 -25.34
CA LYS A 19 0.42 21.09 -26.48
C LYS A 19 0.45 19.91 -27.46
N LYS A 20 0.01 18.71 -27.05
CA LYS A 20 0.02 17.49 -27.86
C LYS A 20 -1.37 17.08 -28.36
N CYS A 21 -2.44 17.82 -28.01
CA CYS A 21 -3.80 17.58 -28.47
C CYS A 21 -4.32 18.78 -29.31
N ARG A 22 -5.42 18.55 -30.02
CA ARG A 22 -6.13 19.58 -30.81
C ARG A 22 -7.16 20.33 -29.98
N GLN A 23 -7.08 20.29 -28.63
CA GLN A 23 -8.03 20.89 -27.69
C GLN A 23 -9.47 20.38 -27.89
N GLU A 24 -9.61 19.08 -28.11
CA GLU A 24 -10.89 18.43 -28.39
C GLU A 24 -11.91 18.68 -27.27
N CYS A 25 -11.47 18.73 -26.01
CA CYS A 25 -12.33 19.02 -24.86
C CYS A 25 -13.02 20.40 -24.97
N LYS A 26 -12.28 21.44 -25.39
CA LYS A 26 -12.80 22.78 -25.61
C LYS A 26 -13.80 22.81 -26.79
N LYS A 27 -13.39 22.20 -27.91
CA LYS A 27 -14.20 22.20 -29.15
C LYS A 27 -15.52 21.43 -29.04
N CYS A 28 -15.55 20.35 -28.22
CA CYS A 28 -16.74 19.52 -28.06
C CYS A 28 -17.68 19.97 -26.93
N CYS A 29 -17.28 20.92 -26.09
CA CYS A 29 -18.08 21.35 -24.95
C CYS A 29 -19.32 22.14 -25.42
N PRO A 30 -20.54 21.69 -25.03
CA PRO A 30 -21.76 22.40 -25.43
C PRO A 30 -21.81 23.83 -24.89
N VAL A 31 -21.34 24.05 -23.67
CA VAL A 31 -21.32 25.38 -23.03
C VAL A 31 -20.36 26.34 -23.73
N VAL A 32 -19.21 25.84 -24.19
CA VAL A 32 -18.27 26.63 -24.99
C VAL A 32 -18.87 26.98 -26.37
N ARG A 33 -19.61 26.05 -26.98
CA ARG A 33 -20.31 26.29 -28.25
C ARG A 33 -21.41 27.34 -28.15
N MET A 34 -21.98 27.55 -26.95
CA MET A 34 -22.91 28.62 -26.65
C MET A 34 -22.20 29.97 -26.34
N GLY A 35 -20.91 30.08 -26.57
CA GLY A 35 -20.15 31.32 -26.38
C GLY A 35 -19.69 31.59 -24.93
N LYS A 36 -19.88 30.65 -23.98
CA LYS A 36 -19.44 30.81 -22.59
C LYS A 36 -18.06 30.17 -22.36
N LEU A 37 -17.21 30.81 -21.58
CA LEU A 37 -15.85 30.33 -21.26
C LEU A 37 -15.87 29.20 -20.19
N CYS A 38 -16.41 28.04 -20.57
CA CYS A 38 -16.47 26.87 -19.67
C CYS A 38 -15.16 26.06 -19.67
N ILE A 39 -14.53 25.90 -20.84
CA ILE A 39 -13.22 25.25 -20.96
C ILE A 39 -12.27 26.20 -21.67
N GLU A 40 -11.18 26.53 -21.00
CA GLU A 40 -10.16 27.41 -21.56
C GLU A 40 -8.80 26.69 -21.63
N VAL A 41 -8.14 26.85 -22.76
CA VAL A 41 -6.79 26.34 -23.01
C VAL A 41 -6.01 27.45 -23.68
N VAL A 42 -5.09 28.06 -22.92
CA VAL A 42 -4.19 29.09 -23.43
C VAL A 42 -2.87 28.44 -23.86
N SER A 43 -2.18 29.01 -24.84
CA SER A 43 -0.89 28.49 -25.37
C SER A 43 0.20 28.28 -24.32
N GLN A 44 0.14 29.02 -23.23
CA GLN A 44 1.06 28.90 -22.08
C GLN A 44 0.57 27.95 -21.00
N SER A 45 -0.69 27.51 -21.05
CA SER A 45 -1.27 26.65 -20.02
C SER A 45 -0.63 25.26 -20.03
N LYS A 46 -0.27 24.78 -18.84
CA LYS A 46 0.20 23.40 -18.63
C LYS A 46 -0.96 22.39 -18.70
N ILE A 47 -2.18 22.81 -18.38
CA ILE A 47 -3.39 22.00 -18.34
C ILE A 47 -4.57 22.80 -18.90
N ALA A 48 -5.66 22.11 -19.27
CA ALA A 48 -6.94 22.76 -19.58
C ALA A 48 -7.59 23.28 -18.30
N TRP A 49 -8.11 24.51 -18.32
CA TRP A 49 -8.92 25.06 -17.25
C TRP A 49 -10.41 24.81 -17.54
N ILE A 50 -11.17 24.42 -16.52
CA ILE A 50 -12.62 24.17 -16.62
C ILE A 50 -13.33 24.98 -15.54
N SER A 51 -14.31 25.78 -15.95
CA SER A 51 -15.15 26.53 -15.01
C SER A 51 -16.09 25.59 -14.26
N GLU A 52 -16.00 25.60 -12.94
CA GLU A 52 -16.85 24.76 -12.08
C GLU A 52 -18.30 25.23 -12.08
N THR A 53 -18.52 26.54 -12.21
CA THR A 53 -19.84 27.14 -12.21
C THR A 53 -20.57 26.99 -13.54
N LEU A 54 -19.86 26.93 -14.66
CA LEU A 54 -20.42 26.79 -15.99
C LEU A 54 -20.48 25.35 -16.50
N CYS A 55 -19.70 24.45 -15.90
CA CYS A 55 -19.66 23.05 -16.29
C CYS A 55 -20.96 22.34 -15.88
N ILE A 56 -21.64 21.74 -16.83
CA ILE A 56 -22.86 20.95 -16.60
C ILE A 56 -22.62 19.45 -16.41
N GLY A 57 -21.36 19.03 -16.39
CA GLY A 57 -21.00 17.63 -16.17
C GLY A 57 -21.51 16.64 -17.24
N CYS A 58 -21.70 17.08 -18.48
CA CYS A 58 -22.27 16.25 -19.55
C CYS A 58 -21.40 15.08 -20.01
N GLY A 59 -20.09 15.05 -19.68
CA GLY A 59 -19.16 13.97 -20.01
C GLY A 59 -18.69 13.89 -21.46
N ILE A 60 -19.14 14.78 -22.36
CA ILE A 60 -18.73 14.76 -23.78
C ILE A 60 -17.23 14.98 -23.93
N CYS A 61 -16.66 15.90 -23.13
CA CYS A 61 -15.22 16.19 -23.13
C CYS A 61 -14.35 14.98 -22.74
N ILE A 62 -14.84 14.09 -21.87
CA ILE A 62 -14.12 12.86 -21.48
C ILE A 62 -13.98 11.91 -22.67
N LYS A 63 -15.10 11.65 -23.36
CA LYS A 63 -15.12 10.75 -24.53
C LYS A 63 -14.24 11.22 -25.68
N LYS A 64 -13.96 12.53 -25.74
CA LYS A 64 -13.19 13.15 -26.81
C LYS A 64 -11.75 13.47 -26.44
N CYS A 65 -11.36 13.33 -25.17
CA CYS A 65 -9.99 13.57 -24.74
C CYS A 65 -9.08 12.41 -25.16
N PRO A 66 -8.07 12.63 -26.00
CA PRO A 66 -7.20 11.55 -26.49
C PRO A 66 -6.29 10.96 -25.40
N PHE A 67 -6.10 11.70 -24.30
CA PHE A 67 -5.24 11.28 -23.19
C PHE A 67 -6.01 10.75 -21.97
N GLY A 68 -7.36 10.69 -22.03
CA GLY A 68 -8.16 10.29 -20.87
C GLY A 68 -7.92 11.17 -19.63
N ALA A 69 -7.58 12.45 -19.84
CA ALA A 69 -7.20 13.38 -18.77
C ALA A 69 -8.38 14.00 -18.02
N LEU A 70 -9.61 13.68 -18.40
CA LEU A 70 -10.82 14.27 -17.84
C LEU A 70 -11.67 13.19 -17.17
N SER A 71 -12.22 13.50 -16.01
CA SER A 71 -13.18 12.67 -15.28
C SER A 71 -14.38 13.50 -14.83
N ILE A 72 -15.56 12.88 -14.70
CA ILE A 72 -16.70 13.51 -14.03
C ILE A 72 -16.67 13.14 -12.55
N VAL A 73 -16.87 14.16 -11.74
CA VAL A 73 -16.97 14.00 -10.29
C VAL A 73 -18.26 14.67 -9.82
N ASN A 74 -18.98 14.01 -8.95
CA ASN A 74 -20.10 14.59 -8.24
C ASN A 74 -19.56 15.23 -6.96
N LEU A 75 -19.47 16.54 -6.92
CA LEU A 75 -19.09 17.29 -5.73
C LEU A 75 -20.31 17.46 -4.83
N PRO A 76 -20.23 17.11 -3.56
CA PRO A 76 -21.31 17.39 -2.62
C PRO A 76 -21.43 18.91 -2.43
N SER A 77 -22.58 19.48 -2.78
CA SER A 77 -22.83 20.94 -2.74
C SER A 77 -22.80 21.52 -1.33
N ASN A 78 -23.09 20.71 -0.32
CA ASN A 78 -23.16 21.14 1.07
C ASN A 78 -21.78 21.37 1.70
N LEU A 79 -20.71 20.82 1.11
CA LEU A 79 -19.34 20.90 1.64
C LEU A 79 -18.55 22.11 1.12
N GLU A 80 -19.09 22.95 0.27
CA GLU A 80 -18.36 24.15 -0.21
C GLU A 80 -17.96 25.08 0.93
N LYS A 81 -18.86 25.26 1.91
CA LYS A 81 -18.59 26.08 3.11
C LYS A 81 -17.57 25.45 4.07
N GLU A 82 -17.34 24.16 3.96
CA GLU A 82 -16.43 23.39 4.81
C GLU A 82 -15.07 23.14 4.14
N THR A 83 -14.81 23.82 3.02
CA THR A 83 -13.52 23.70 2.33
C THR A 83 -12.41 24.33 3.17
N THR A 84 -11.47 23.51 3.59
CA THR A 84 -10.34 23.95 4.41
C THR A 84 -9.13 24.34 3.57
N HIS A 85 -8.87 23.61 2.50
CA HIS A 85 -7.75 23.89 1.64
C HIS A 85 -7.99 23.51 0.18
N ARG A 86 -7.44 24.33 -0.73
CA ARG A 86 -7.47 24.10 -2.17
C ARG A 86 -6.18 24.60 -2.80
N TYR A 87 -5.55 23.81 -3.66
CA TYR A 87 -4.25 24.18 -4.25
C TYR A 87 -4.37 25.23 -5.37
N CYS A 88 -5.31 25.06 -6.29
CA CYS A 88 -5.61 25.99 -7.38
C CYS A 88 -6.97 25.68 -8.00
N ALA A 89 -7.35 26.40 -9.05
CA ALA A 89 -8.55 26.09 -9.84
C ALA A 89 -8.47 24.68 -10.41
N ASN A 90 -9.56 23.91 -10.33
CA ASN A 90 -9.65 22.50 -10.75
C ASN A 90 -8.63 21.55 -10.11
N ALA A 91 -7.98 21.97 -9.02
CA ALA A 91 -7.11 21.13 -8.23
C ALA A 91 -7.85 20.51 -7.05
N PHE A 92 -7.14 19.63 -6.37
CA PHE A 92 -7.63 18.93 -5.20
C PHE A 92 -8.15 19.89 -4.12
N LYS A 93 -9.33 19.56 -3.56
CA LYS A 93 -9.96 20.23 -2.43
C LYS A 93 -9.95 19.32 -1.20
N LEU A 94 -9.57 19.87 -0.05
CA LEU A 94 -9.73 19.20 1.23
C LEU A 94 -10.88 19.88 2.00
N HIS A 95 -11.85 19.09 2.40
CA HIS A 95 -12.96 19.52 3.24
C HIS A 95 -12.77 19.01 4.65
N ARG A 96 -12.94 19.89 5.64
CA ARG A 96 -12.70 19.65 7.08
C ARG A 96 -11.24 19.31 7.38
N LEU A 97 -10.94 19.18 8.65
CA LEU A 97 -9.62 18.73 9.16
C LEU A 97 -9.84 17.71 10.27
N PRO A 98 -8.90 16.80 10.46
CA PRO A 98 -8.91 15.92 11.64
C PRO A 98 -8.78 16.75 12.92
N ILE A 99 -9.47 16.34 13.96
CA ILE A 99 -9.50 17.04 15.26
C ILE A 99 -8.65 16.26 16.25
N PRO A 100 -7.38 16.62 16.44
CA PRO A 100 -6.51 15.95 17.40
C PRO A 100 -6.84 16.40 18.83
N ARG A 101 -6.74 15.47 19.78
CA ARG A 101 -6.91 15.74 21.21
C ARG A 101 -5.63 15.46 21.97
N PRO A 102 -5.28 16.27 22.96
CA PRO A 102 -4.10 16.03 23.77
C PRO A 102 -4.29 14.78 24.63
N GLY A 103 -3.23 13.99 24.79
CA GLY A 103 -3.27 12.75 25.56
C GLY A 103 -3.86 11.54 24.85
N GLU A 104 -4.27 11.68 23.58
CA GLU A 104 -4.90 10.63 22.79
C GLU A 104 -4.21 10.47 21.44
N VAL A 105 -4.34 9.29 20.83
CA VAL A 105 -3.83 8.98 19.49
C VAL A 105 -4.97 9.03 18.50
N LEU A 106 -4.89 9.97 17.56
CA LEU A 106 -5.82 10.08 16.45
C LEU A 106 -5.32 9.30 15.24
N GLY A 107 -6.05 8.28 14.84
CA GLY A 107 -5.80 7.51 13.62
C GLY A 107 -6.48 8.12 12.39
N LEU A 108 -5.78 8.13 11.26
CA LEU A 108 -6.33 8.54 9.97
C LEU A 108 -6.29 7.38 8.99
N VAL A 109 -7.45 7.00 8.47
CA VAL A 109 -7.61 5.94 7.46
C VAL A 109 -8.25 6.49 6.18
N GLY A 110 -7.84 5.98 5.04
CA GLY A 110 -8.41 6.36 3.75
C GLY A 110 -7.50 5.99 2.58
N THR A 111 -8.04 6.01 1.38
CA THR A 111 -7.30 5.66 0.15
C THR A 111 -6.20 6.67 -0.17
N ASN A 112 -5.30 6.34 -1.08
CA ASN A 112 -4.24 7.24 -1.51
C ASN A 112 -4.81 8.39 -2.35
N GLY A 113 -4.20 9.59 -2.25
CA GLY A 113 -4.59 10.76 -3.03
C GLY A 113 -5.81 11.53 -2.52
N ILE A 114 -6.38 11.21 -1.34
CA ILE A 114 -7.53 11.91 -0.74
C ILE A 114 -7.16 12.95 0.31
N GLY A 115 -5.88 13.31 0.44
CA GLY A 115 -5.46 14.46 1.23
C GLY A 115 -4.95 14.16 2.64
N LYS A 116 -4.67 12.90 3.02
CA LYS A 116 -4.09 12.55 4.34
C LYS A 116 -2.83 13.37 4.66
N SER A 117 -1.85 13.33 3.78
CA SER A 117 -0.58 14.07 3.96
C SER A 117 -0.77 15.60 3.87
N THR A 118 -1.79 16.09 3.16
CA THR A 118 -2.17 17.52 3.15
C THR A 118 -2.71 17.93 4.51
N ALA A 119 -3.61 17.13 5.09
CA ALA A 119 -4.14 17.37 6.43
C ALA A 119 -3.00 17.41 7.48
N LEU A 120 -2.06 16.46 7.43
CA LEU A 120 -0.88 16.46 8.32
C LEU A 120 -0.02 17.72 8.14
N LYS A 121 0.24 18.17 6.91
CA LYS A 121 1.03 19.39 6.66
C LYS A 121 0.34 20.64 7.21
N ILE A 122 -0.99 20.72 7.11
CA ILE A 122 -1.77 21.82 7.65
C ILE A 122 -1.71 21.81 9.18
N LEU A 123 -1.98 20.65 9.80
CA LEU A 123 -1.91 20.50 11.26
C LEU A 123 -0.51 20.72 11.82
N ALA A 124 0.54 20.49 11.02
CA ALA A 124 1.92 20.78 11.40
C ALA A 124 2.34 22.24 11.21
N GLY A 125 1.46 23.11 10.77
CA GLY A 125 1.78 24.50 10.46
C GLY A 125 2.69 24.68 9.23
N LYS A 126 3.03 23.58 8.51
CA LYS A 126 3.89 23.64 7.31
C LYS A 126 3.14 24.13 6.08
N GLN A 127 1.83 24.09 6.10
CA GLN A 127 0.96 24.57 5.04
C GLN A 127 -0.21 25.31 5.65
N LYS A 128 -0.34 26.61 5.32
CA LYS A 128 -1.44 27.44 5.78
C LYS A 128 -2.74 27.02 5.08
N PRO A 129 -3.84 26.76 5.80
CA PRO A 129 -5.13 26.54 5.18
C PRO A 129 -5.61 27.80 4.49
N ASN A 130 -6.23 27.70 3.31
CA ASN A 130 -6.67 28.85 2.55
C ASN A 130 -8.22 28.95 2.42
N LEU A 131 -8.97 28.12 3.11
CA LEU A 131 -10.43 28.11 3.13
C LEU A 131 -11.05 28.13 1.72
N GLY A 132 -10.35 27.54 0.73
CA GLY A 132 -10.75 27.52 -0.67
C GLY A 132 -10.37 28.75 -1.48
N LYS A 133 -9.90 29.83 -0.85
CA LYS A 133 -9.45 31.07 -1.48
C LYS A 133 -7.96 30.94 -1.85
N TYR A 134 -7.66 30.35 -2.98
CA TYR A 134 -6.26 30.08 -3.40
C TYR A 134 -5.58 31.29 -4.03
N ASP A 135 -6.34 32.23 -4.62
CA ASP A 135 -5.80 33.47 -5.23
C ASP A 135 -5.52 34.54 -4.17
N ASP A 136 -6.36 34.61 -3.13
CA ASP A 136 -6.23 35.56 -2.01
C ASP A 136 -6.39 34.79 -0.69
N PRO A 137 -5.33 34.13 -0.19
CA PRO A 137 -5.44 33.28 0.99
C PRO A 137 -5.68 34.13 2.27
N PRO A 138 -6.65 33.71 3.12
CA PRO A 138 -7.03 34.42 4.33
C PRO A 138 -5.85 34.56 5.30
N ASP A 139 -5.89 35.56 6.15
CA ASP A 139 -4.93 35.70 7.24
C ASP A 139 -5.20 34.68 8.39
N TRP A 140 -4.33 34.64 9.40
CA TRP A 140 -4.54 33.72 10.51
C TRP A 140 -5.72 34.10 11.40
N GLN A 141 -6.11 35.36 11.46
CA GLN A 141 -7.25 35.78 12.26
C GLN A 141 -8.57 35.32 11.61
N GLU A 142 -8.68 35.42 10.30
CA GLU A 142 -9.81 34.87 9.55
C GLU A 142 -9.90 33.33 9.71
N ILE A 143 -8.76 32.64 9.68
CA ILE A 143 -8.70 31.17 9.88
C ILE A 143 -9.15 30.81 11.28
N LEU A 144 -8.65 31.48 12.33
CA LEU A 144 -9.07 31.25 13.72
C LEU A 144 -10.56 31.57 13.92
N THR A 145 -11.08 32.59 13.23
CA THR A 145 -12.51 32.93 13.25
C THR A 145 -13.35 31.86 12.58
N TYR A 146 -12.88 31.28 11.48
CA TYR A 146 -13.53 30.16 10.81
C TYR A 146 -13.65 28.92 11.70
N PHE A 147 -12.60 28.60 12.47
CA PHE A 147 -12.58 27.48 13.42
C PHE A 147 -13.11 27.83 14.81
N ARG A 148 -13.74 29.00 14.99
CA ARG A 148 -14.21 29.48 16.27
C ARG A 148 -15.16 28.48 16.94
N GLY A 149 -14.89 28.19 18.20
CA GLY A 149 -15.67 27.24 19.01
C GLY A 149 -15.36 25.77 18.75
N SER A 150 -14.37 25.45 17.91
CA SER A 150 -13.88 24.09 17.71
C SER A 150 -12.55 23.85 18.44
N GLU A 151 -12.21 22.59 18.70
CA GLU A 151 -10.90 22.21 19.29
C GLU A 151 -9.73 22.64 18.39
N LEU A 152 -9.96 22.78 17.08
CA LEU A 152 -8.95 23.24 16.12
C LEU A 152 -8.55 24.71 16.32
N GLN A 153 -9.45 25.55 16.83
CA GLN A 153 -9.09 26.93 17.19
C GLN A 153 -7.98 26.95 18.22
N ASN A 154 -8.14 26.23 19.33
CA ASN A 154 -7.14 26.15 20.38
C ASN A 154 -5.85 25.50 19.90
N TYR A 155 -5.94 24.50 19.04
CA TYR A 155 -4.80 23.83 18.43
C TYR A 155 -3.96 24.79 17.57
N PHE A 156 -4.59 25.55 16.67
CA PHE A 156 -3.89 26.54 15.82
C PHE A 156 -3.36 27.74 16.63
N THR A 157 -4.08 28.18 17.66
CA THR A 157 -3.59 29.23 18.55
C THR A 157 -2.27 28.82 19.20
N LYS A 158 -2.18 27.62 19.76
CA LYS A 158 -0.93 27.09 20.34
C LYS A 158 0.23 26.99 19.34
N ILE A 159 -0.07 26.67 18.07
CA ILE A 159 0.95 26.65 17.00
C ILE A 159 1.47 28.06 16.70
N LEU A 160 0.59 29.05 16.69
CA LEU A 160 0.95 30.44 16.36
C LEU A 160 1.70 31.14 17.51
N GLU A 161 1.44 30.75 18.75
CA GLU A 161 2.12 31.24 19.95
C GLU A 161 3.47 30.55 20.21
N ASP A 162 3.91 29.66 19.29
CA ASP A 162 5.09 28.78 19.45
C ASP A 162 5.05 27.83 20.67
N ASP A 163 3.88 27.69 21.29
CA ASP A 163 3.68 26.78 22.43
C ASP A 163 3.57 25.32 21.98
N LEU A 164 3.28 25.07 20.70
CA LEU A 164 3.13 23.74 20.13
C LEU A 164 4.06 23.54 18.94
N LYS A 165 5.07 22.69 19.10
CA LYS A 165 5.95 22.26 17.99
C LYS A 165 5.43 20.99 17.34
N ALA A 166 5.22 21.03 16.03
CA ALA A 166 4.77 19.87 15.27
C ALA A 166 5.92 19.19 14.51
N ILE A 167 6.03 17.88 14.69
CA ILE A 167 7.05 17.05 14.05
C ILE A 167 6.35 15.98 13.21
N ILE A 168 6.73 15.89 11.92
CA ILE A 168 6.21 14.89 11.00
C ILE A 168 7.30 13.89 10.63
N LYS A 169 7.04 12.59 10.85
CA LYS A 169 7.76 11.51 10.19
C LYS A 169 7.19 11.36 8.77
N PRO A 170 7.97 11.63 7.71
CA PRO A 170 7.47 11.55 6.34
C PRO A 170 7.27 10.11 5.88
N GLN A 171 6.38 9.89 4.90
CA GLN A 171 6.10 8.59 4.31
C GLN A 171 7.34 7.97 3.64
N TYR A 172 8.00 8.73 2.79
CA TYR A 172 9.15 8.23 2.01
C TYR A 172 10.47 8.43 2.74
N VAL A 173 11.13 7.33 3.02
CA VAL A 173 12.43 7.29 3.74
C VAL A 173 13.59 6.86 2.83
N ASP A 174 13.32 6.47 1.59
CA ASP A 174 14.28 5.93 0.62
C ASP A 174 15.41 6.91 0.23
N GLN A 175 15.19 8.19 0.43
CA GLN A 175 16.18 9.22 0.09
C GLN A 175 17.24 9.42 1.18
N ILE A 176 17.01 8.89 2.37
CA ILE A 176 17.89 9.08 3.52
C ILE A 176 19.28 8.49 3.29
N PRO A 177 19.40 7.23 2.80
CA PRO A 177 20.71 6.66 2.52
C PRO A 177 21.50 7.44 1.48
N LYS A 178 20.81 8.21 0.61
CA LYS A 178 21.44 9.04 -0.41
C LYS A 178 21.95 10.36 0.16
N ALA A 179 21.28 10.90 1.16
CA ALA A 179 21.59 12.19 1.78
C ALA A 179 22.54 12.09 2.98
N ALA A 180 22.54 10.96 3.68
CA ALA A 180 23.32 10.77 4.90
C ALA A 180 24.51 9.82 4.68
N LYS A 181 25.72 10.27 5.03
CA LYS A 181 26.96 9.46 4.98
C LYS A 181 27.41 9.13 6.40
N GLY A 182 27.73 7.87 6.66
CA GLY A 182 28.23 7.37 7.96
C GLY A 182 27.35 6.31 8.58
N THR A 183 27.69 5.85 9.78
CA THR A 183 26.86 4.91 10.54
C THR A 183 25.67 5.63 11.18
N VAL A 184 24.59 4.90 11.45
CA VAL A 184 23.41 5.45 12.14
C VAL A 184 23.80 6.10 13.47
N GLY A 185 24.66 5.42 14.26
CA GLY A 185 25.18 5.95 15.52
C GLY A 185 25.90 7.30 15.32
N SER A 186 26.83 7.39 14.35
CA SER A 186 27.58 8.62 14.09
C SER A 186 26.70 9.77 13.56
N ILE A 187 25.60 9.46 12.92
CA ILE A 187 24.62 10.47 12.47
C ILE A 187 23.79 10.97 13.65
N LEU A 188 23.37 10.07 14.51
CA LEU A 188 22.68 10.37 15.76
C LEU A 188 23.55 11.23 16.67
N ASP A 189 24.81 10.81 16.91
CA ASP A 189 25.75 11.54 17.77
C ASP A 189 26.06 12.96 17.26
N ARG A 190 26.21 13.12 15.93
CA ARG A 190 26.44 14.45 15.31
C ARG A 190 25.27 15.40 15.47
N LYS A 191 24.10 14.85 15.64
CA LYS A 191 22.87 15.63 15.72
C LYS A 191 22.39 15.79 17.17
N ASP A 192 22.93 15.07 18.10
CA ASP A 192 22.67 15.25 19.53
C ASP A 192 23.55 16.38 20.08
N GLU A 193 23.12 17.61 19.79
CA GLU A 193 23.83 18.85 20.23
C GLU A 193 23.94 18.96 21.74
N THR A 194 23.09 18.24 22.47
CA THR A 194 22.98 18.33 23.93
C THR A 194 23.68 17.18 24.68
N LYS A 195 24.23 16.18 23.98
CA LYS A 195 24.81 14.95 24.54
C LYS A 195 23.90 14.26 25.59
N SER A 196 22.61 14.44 25.44
CA SER A 196 21.59 14.07 26.43
C SER A 196 20.69 12.94 25.94
N GLN A 197 21.14 12.12 24.97
CA GLN A 197 20.38 10.99 24.43
C GLN A 197 19.74 10.12 25.53
N ALA A 198 20.44 9.91 26.64
CA ALA A 198 19.92 9.12 27.76
C ALA A 198 19.02 9.96 28.69
N VAL A 199 19.34 11.24 28.90
CA VAL A 199 18.70 12.11 29.88
C VAL A 199 17.42 12.77 29.33
N VAL A 200 17.43 13.17 28.06
CA VAL A 200 16.25 13.75 27.39
C VAL A 200 15.15 12.70 27.21
N CYS A 201 15.51 11.42 27.07
CA CYS A 201 14.54 10.35 27.12
C CYS A 201 13.85 10.22 28.50
N GLN A 202 14.54 10.59 29.57
CA GLN A 202 13.99 10.56 30.95
C GLN A 202 13.32 11.88 31.34
N GLN A 203 13.79 12.99 30.78
CA GLN A 203 13.38 14.36 31.11
C GLN A 203 12.60 15.06 30.00
N LEU A 204 11.84 14.38 29.18
CA LEU A 204 10.84 15.04 28.32
C LEU A 204 9.73 15.72 29.15
N GLY A 205 10.14 16.26 30.30
CA GLY A 205 9.50 17.33 31.03
C GLY A 205 9.81 18.70 30.45
N VAL A 206 10.01 18.80 29.12
CA VAL A 206 10.09 20.08 28.43
C VAL A 206 8.72 20.72 28.50
N LYS A 207 8.66 21.94 28.96
CA LYS A 207 7.44 22.74 29.15
C LYS A 207 6.63 23.00 27.88
N ASN A 208 7.13 22.60 26.70
CA ASN A 208 6.45 22.82 25.43
C ASN A 208 5.64 21.58 25.03
N SER A 209 4.39 21.78 24.70
CA SER A 209 3.53 20.77 24.12
C SER A 209 4.05 20.37 22.74
N PHE A 210 3.97 19.08 22.40
CA PHE A 210 4.40 18.57 21.10
C PHE A 210 3.26 17.90 20.36
N SER A 211 3.21 18.14 19.05
CA SER A 211 2.37 17.40 18.12
C SER A 211 3.24 16.46 17.29
N LEU A 212 3.08 15.16 17.51
CA LEU A 212 3.82 14.11 16.83
C LEU A 212 2.96 13.49 15.73
N MET A 213 3.42 13.54 14.50
CA MET A 213 2.69 13.05 13.35
C MET A 213 3.48 11.97 12.64
N PHE A 214 2.85 10.81 12.44
CA PHE A 214 3.46 9.66 11.81
C PHE A 214 2.72 9.32 10.51
N ASP A 215 3.37 9.52 9.38
CA ASP A 215 2.85 9.15 8.06
C ASP A 215 3.38 7.77 7.69
N GLU A 216 2.52 6.75 7.79
CA GLU A 216 2.81 5.33 7.59
C GLU A 216 4.04 4.84 8.38
N PRO A 217 4.00 4.82 9.71
CA PRO A 217 5.14 4.38 10.52
C PRO A 217 5.48 2.90 10.36
N SER A 218 4.52 2.06 10.00
CA SER A 218 4.70 0.61 9.84
C SER A 218 5.23 0.19 8.47
N SER A 219 5.30 1.11 7.51
CA SER A 219 5.83 0.81 6.18
C SER A 219 7.23 0.23 6.24
N TYR A 220 7.48 -0.85 5.48
CA TYR A 220 8.75 -1.60 5.41
C TYR A 220 9.14 -2.38 6.68
N LEU A 221 8.29 -2.42 7.71
CA LEU A 221 8.52 -3.18 8.93
C LEU A 221 7.88 -4.57 8.85
N ASP A 222 8.52 -5.58 9.42
CA ASP A 222 7.89 -6.88 9.63
C ASP A 222 6.87 -6.84 10.77
N VAL A 223 6.07 -7.89 10.92
CA VAL A 223 4.98 -7.96 11.92
C VAL A 223 5.44 -7.62 13.33
N LYS A 224 6.59 -8.17 13.76
CA LYS A 224 7.14 -7.93 15.10
C LYS A 224 7.63 -6.49 15.27
N GLN A 225 8.25 -5.94 14.24
CA GLN A 225 8.72 -4.56 14.24
C GLN A 225 7.55 -3.56 14.18
N ARG A 226 6.48 -3.86 13.44
CA ARG A 226 5.24 -3.06 13.41
C ARG A 226 4.64 -2.95 14.81
N LEU A 227 4.50 -4.08 15.51
CA LEU A 227 3.99 -4.10 16.88
C LEU A 227 4.89 -3.31 17.84
N LYS A 228 6.22 -3.46 17.74
CA LYS A 228 7.15 -2.66 18.54
C LYS A 228 7.05 -1.17 18.25
N ALA A 229 6.92 -0.77 16.99
CA ALA A 229 6.72 0.62 16.61
C ALA A 229 5.41 1.16 17.20
N ALA A 230 4.34 0.37 17.15
CA ALA A 230 3.05 0.72 17.72
C ALA A 230 3.14 0.91 19.25
N ILE A 231 3.75 -0.02 19.97
CA ILE A 231 3.99 0.08 21.42
C ILE A 231 4.82 1.35 21.73
N THR A 232 5.83 1.64 20.92
CA THR A 232 6.68 2.82 21.10
C THR A 232 5.86 4.10 20.92
N ILE A 233 5.07 4.20 19.85
CA ILE A 233 4.24 5.39 19.61
C ILE A 233 3.25 5.59 20.77
N ARG A 234 2.62 4.52 21.25
CA ARG A 234 1.74 4.61 22.43
C ARG A 234 2.47 5.03 23.72
N SER A 235 3.72 4.65 23.89
CA SER A 235 4.51 5.07 25.06
C SER A 235 4.84 6.57 25.07
N LEU A 236 4.59 7.28 23.97
CA LEU A 236 4.76 8.73 23.87
C LEU A 236 3.56 9.53 24.37
N ILE A 237 2.46 8.88 24.65
CA ILE A 237 1.24 9.53 25.13
C ILE A 237 1.55 10.28 26.44
N ASN A 238 1.18 11.56 26.45
CA ASN A 238 1.29 12.44 27.60
C ASN A 238 0.11 13.43 27.52
N PRO A 239 -0.50 13.87 28.63
CA PRO A 239 -1.64 14.78 28.61
C PRO A 239 -1.48 16.05 27.78
N ASP A 240 -0.23 16.52 27.59
CA ASP A 240 0.07 17.74 26.81
C ASP A 240 0.49 17.46 25.36
N ARG A 241 0.47 16.21 24.92
CA ARG A 241 0.92 15.83 23.57
C ARG A 241 -0.22 15.44 22.67
N TYR A 242 -0.11 15.84 21.42
CA TYR A 242 -0.98 15.42 20.34
C TYR A 242 -0.27 14.36 19.50
N ILE A 243 -0.91 13.23 19.26
CA ILE A 243 -0.36 12.17 18.42
C ILE A 243 -1.33 11.88 17.27
N ILE A 244 -0.83 11.99 16.03
CA ILE A 244 -1.63 11.72 14.84
C ILE A 244 -0.90 10.68 14.01
N VAL A 245 -1.59 9.61 13.64
CA VAL A 245 -1.03 8.49 12.88
C VAL A 245 -1.85 8.24 11.63
N VAL A 246 -1.20 8.25 10.48
CA VAL A 246 -1.76 7.76 9.22
C VAL A 246 -1.26 6.35 9.00
N GLU A 247 -2.15 5.38 8.89
CA GLU A 247 -1.80 3.98 8.68
C GLU A 247 -2.71 3.29 7.66
N HIS A 248 -2.13 2.34 6.94
CA HIS A 248 -2.84 1.48 6.00
C HIS A 248 -3.04 0.06 6.52
N ASP A 249 -2.25 -0.37 7.49
CA ASP A 249 -2.46 -1.61 8.21
C ASP A 249 -3.51 -1.38 9.31
N LEU A 250 -4.73 -1.90 9.07
CA LEU A 250 -5.86 -1.70 9.98
C LEU A 250 -5.64 -2.36 11.34
N SER A 251 -4.85 -3.44 11.42
CA SER A 251 -4.53 -4.09 12.69
C SER A 251 -3.61 -3.23 13.54
N VAL A 252 -2.63 -2.59 12.90
CA VAL A 252 -1.74 -1.63 13.57
C VAL A 252 -2.51 -0.38 13.98
N LEU A 253 -3.42 0.09 13.13
CA LEU A 253 -4.26 1.26 13.41
C LEU A 253 -5.20 1.01 14.58
N ASP A 254 -5.83 -0.18 14.64
CA ASP A 254 -6.70 -0.61 15.75
C ASP A 254 -5.95 -0.60 17.09
N TYR A 255 -4.74 -1.12 17.11
CA TYR A 255 -3.91 -1.14 18.32
C TYR A 255 -3.42 0.25 18.73
N LEU A 256 -3.09 1.12 17.76
CA LEU A 256 -2.48 2.42 17.99
C LEU A 256 -3.47 3.48 18.46
N SER A 257 -4.65 3.53 17.85
CA SER A 257 -5.55 4.68 17.93
C SER A 257 -6.50 4.60 19.10
N ASP A 258 -6.89 5.75 19.62
CA ASP A 258 -8.00 5.92 20.57
C ASP A 258 -9.27 6.37 19.81
N PHE A 259 -9.08 7.18 18.75
CA PHE A 259 -10.11 7.61 17.80
C PHE A 259 -9.61 7.52 16.37
N ILE A 260 -10.55 7.38 15.43
CA ILE A 260 -10.26 7.32 14.00
C ILE A 260 -11.11 8.35 13.24
N CYS A 261 -10.46 9.13 12.37
CA CYS A 261 -11.13 9.86 11.30
C CYS A 261 -10.95 9.12 9.98
N CYS A 262 -12.05 8.85 9.30
CA CYS A 262 -12.03 8.33 7.94
C CYS A 262 -11.91 9.48 6.95
N LEU A 263 -11.07 9.32 5.94
CA LEU A 263 -11.02 10.21 4.80
C LEU A 263 -11.63 9.49 3.60
N TYR A 264 -12.60 10.13 2.97
CA TYR A 264 -13.27 9.62 1.78
C TYR A 264 -13.33 10.69 0.69
N GLY A 265 -13.61 10.30 -0.53
CA GLY A 265 -13.70 11.21 -1.66
C GLY A 265 -13.19 10.58 -2.95
N VAL A 266 -12.78 11.42 -3.89
CA VAL A 266 -12.22 11.00 -5.16
C VAL A 266 -10.75 11.39 -5.22
N PRO A 267 -9.83 10.43 -5.37
CA PRO A 267 -8.40 10.71 -5.44
C PRO A 267 -8.07 11.82 -6.43
N SER A 268 -7.21 12.75 -6.05
CA SER A 268 -6.78 13.92 -6.84
C SER A 268 -7.86 14.95 -7.14
N ALA A 269 -9.10 14.75 -6.73
CA ALA A 269 -10.22 15.67 -6.93
C ALA A 269 -10.65 16.35 -5.64
N TYR A 270 -11.09 15.59 -4.67
CA TYR A 270 -11.41 16.09 -3.34
C TYR A 270 -11.29 15.00 -2.28
N GLY A 271 -11.10 15.42 -1.05
CA GLY A 271 -11.17 14.57 0.13
C GLY A 271 -11.99 15.25 1.24
N VAL A 272 -12.73 14.44 1.97
CA VAL A 272 -13.54 14.87 3.12
C VAL A 272 -13.07 14.11 4.34
N VAL A 273 -12.83 14.83 5.42
CA VAL A 273 -12.48 14.24 6.71
C VAL A 273 -13.75 14.10 7.53
N THR A 274 -14.02 12.89 8.03
CA THR A 274 -15.16 12.66 8.94
C THR A 274 -14.87 13.21 10.33
N MET A 275 -15.92 13.32 11.13
CA MET A 275 -15.75 13.49 12.58
C MET A 275 -15.02 12.28 13.15
N PRO A 276 -14.34 12.43 14.31
CA PRO A 276 -13.68 11.31 14.97
C PRO A 276 -14.72 10.29 15.50
N PHE A 277 -14.48 9.03 15.17
CA PHE A 277 -15.25 7.87 15.65
C PHE A 277 -14.41 7.03 16.60
N SER A 278 -15.06 6.16 17.38
CA SER A 278 -14.36 5.10 18.08
C SER A 278 -13.60 4.21 17.10
N VAL A 279 -12.52 3.57 17.53
CA VAL A 279 -11.64 2.79 16.64
C VAL A 279 -12.42 1.74 15.85
N ARG A 280 -13.21 0.94 16.54
CA ARG A 280 -14.02 -0.12 15.93
C ARG A 280 -15.03 0.43 14.91
N GLU A 281 -15.71 1.52 15.26
CA GLU A 281 -16.69 2.13 14.39
C GLU A 281 -16.03 2.76 13.15
N GLY A 282 -14.93 3.50 13.33
CA GLY A 282 -14.18 4.11 12.23
C GLY A 282 -13.63 3.08 11.25
N ILE A 283 -13.09 1.94 11.74
CA ILE A 283 -12.64 0.85 10.87
C ILE A 283 -13.83 0.24 10.10
N ASN A 284 -14.95 0.01 10.77
CA ASN A 284 -16.14 -0.55 10.12
C ASN A 284 -16.70 0.40 9.06
N ILE A 285 -16.77 1.71 9.33
CA ILE A 285 -17.17 2.73 8.34
C ILE A 285 -16.27 2.66 7.10
N PHE A 286 -14.96 2.55 7.31
CA PHE A 286 -14.02 2.43 6.20
C PHE A 286 -14.22 1.13 5.41
N LEU A 287 -14.46 -0.01 6.07
CA LEU A 287 -14.69 -1.30 5.43
C LEU A 287 -16.04 -1.34 4.70
N ASP A 288 -17.10 -0.81 5.29
CA ASP A 288 -18.44 -0.79 4.69
C ASP A 288 -18.58 0.25 3.57
N GLY A 289 -17.70 1.24 3.55
CA GLY A 289 -17.79 2.34 2.59
C GLY A 289 -19.00 3.24 2.78
N TYR A 290 -19.51 3.34 4.02
CA TYR A 290 -20.71 4.10 4.37
C TYR A 290 -20.51 4.87 5.67
N VAL A 291 -20.80 6.17 5.65
CA VAL A 291 -20.73 7.06 6.82
C VAL A 291 -22.14 7.27 7.37
N PRO A 292 -22.50 6.65 8.52
CA PRO A 292 -23.87 6.72 9.06
C PRO A 292 -24.29 8.13 9.42
N THR A 293 -23.41 8.92 10.02
CA THR A 293 -23.69 10.28 10.48
C THR A 293 -24.02 11.25 9.34
N GLU A 294 -23.57 10.97 8.14
CA GLU A 294 -23.78 11.80 6.96
C GLU A 294 -24.75 11.13 5.96
N ASN A 295 -25.22 9.91 6.29
CA ASN A 295 -26.02 9.07 5.38
C ASN A 295 -25.39 8.98 3.97
N LEU A 296 -24.07 8.86 3.92
CA LEU A 296 -23.31 8.89 2.68
C LEU A 296 -22.61 7.57 2.42
N ARG A 297 -22.83 7.00 1.24
CA ARG A 297 -22.07 5.86 0.75
C ARG A 297 -20.98 6.35 -0.21
N PHE A 298 -19.71 6.12 0.14
CA PHE A 298 -18.55 6.53 -0.66
C PHE A 298 -17.91 5.37 -1.44
N ARG A 299 -18.38 4.14 -1.21
CA ARG A 299 -17.97 2.94 -1.96
C ARG A 299 -19.18 2.06 -2.24
N ASP A 300 -19.33 1.59 -3.48
CA ASP A 300 -20.48 0.79 -3.91
C ASP A 300 -20.56 -0.58 -3.25
N SER A 301 -19.41 -1.18 -2.92
CA SER A 301 -19.31 -2.49 -2.26
C SER A 301 -18.51 -2.42 -0.97
N SER A 302 -18.96 -3.13 0.05
CA SER A 302 -18.20 -3.30 1.29
C SER A 302 -16.97 -4.20 1.06
N LEU A 303 -15.92 -3.96 1.85
CA LEU A 303 -14.73 -4.80 1.89
C LEU A 303 -14.97 -5.92 2.91
N VAL A 304 -15.51 -7.04 2.45
CA VAL A 304 -15.80 -8.18 3.33
C VAL A 304 -14.63 -9.16 3.29
N PHE A 305 -14.18 -9.55 4.48
CA PHE A 305 -13.24 -10.65 4.69
C PHE A 305 -14.05 -11.91 5.04
N LYS A 306 -14.22 -12.81 4.09
CA LYS A 306 -14.63 -14.17 4.41
C LYS A 306 -13.37 -15.04 4.37
N VAL A 307 -13.05 -15.64 5.51
CA VAL A 307 -12.13 -16.79 5.54
C VAL A 307 -12.80 -17.87 4.69
N ALA A 308 -12.09 -18.41 3.71
CA ALA A 308 -12.62 -19.49 2.89
C ALA A 308 -12.94 -20.68 3.80
N GLU A 309 -14.09 -21.30 3.59
CA GLU A 309 -14.38 -22.60 4.19
C GLU A 309 -13.30 -23.58 3.70
N THR A 310 -12.79 -24.39 4.61
CA THR A 310 -11.82 -25.43 4.29
C THR A 310 -12.43 -26.38 3.25
N ALA A 311 -11.68 -26.66 2.18
CA ALA A 311 -12.11 -27.61 1.16
C ALA A 311 -12.47 -28.96 1.79
N ASN A 312 -13.51 -29.62 1.28
CA ASN A 312 -13.91 -30.94 1.77
C ASN A 312 -12.76 -31.95 1.57
N GLU A 313 -12.58 -32.86 2.53
CA GLU A 313 -11.52 -33.90 2.48
C GLU A 313 -11.52 -34.72 1.18
N GLU A 314 -12.67 -34.90 0.56
CA GLU A 314 -12.80 -35.60 -0.73
C GLU A 314 -12.26 -34.78 -1.92
N GLU A 315 -12.32 -33.46 -1.86
CA GLU A 315 -11.75 -32.56 -2.89
C GLU A 315 -10.23 -32.48 -2.75
N VAL A 316 -9.72 -32.47 -1.52
CA VAL A 316 -8.29 -32.49 -1.24
C VAL A 316 -7.61 -33.75 -1.75
N LYS A 317 -8.27 -34.91 -1.67
CA LYS A 317 -7.77 -36.21 -2.19
C LYS A 317 -7.61 -36.25 -3.72
N LYS A 318 -8.23 -35.32 -4.45
CA LYS A 318 -8.15 -35.24 -5.92
C LYS A 318 -7.09 -34.22 -6.40
N MET A 319 -6.42 -33.53 -5.49
CA MET A 319 -5.41 -32.52 -5.82
C MET A 319 -4.02 -33.16 -6.01
N CYS A 320 -3.22 -32.61 -6.93
CA CYS A 320 -1.83 -33.02 -7.06
C CYS A 320 -1.05 -32.59 -5.82
N MET A 321 -0.29 -33.53 -5.26
CA MET A 321 0.54 -33.27 -4.09
C MET A 321 2.01 -33.14 -4.52
N TYR A 322 2.65 -32.06 -4.09
CA TYR A 322 4.04 -31.78 -4.35
C TYR A 322 4.82 -31.84 -3.04
N LYS A 323 6.04 -32.35 -3.07
CA LYS A 323 6.90 -32.45 -1.90
C LYS A 323 8.24 -31.75 -2.17
N TYR A 324 8.72 -31.02 -1.19
CA TYR A 324 10.08 -30.51 -1.20
C TYR A 324 10.88 -31.10 -0.05
N PRO A 325 12.15 -31.49 -0.29
CA PRO A 325 13.01 -32.08 0.74
C PRO A 325 13.49 -31.03 1.74
N GLY A 326 13.97 -31.49 2.88
CA GLY A 326 14.74 -30.63 3.78
C GLY A 326 15.97 -30.08 3.06
N MET A 327 16.20 -28.78 3.16
CA MET A 327 17.27 -28.07 2.46
C MET A 327 18.04 -27.18 3.42
N LYS A 328 19.35 -27.04 3.20
CA LYS A 328 20.17 -26.06 3.90
C LYS A 328 20.91 -25.18 2.91
N LYS A 329 21.04 -23.92 3.24
CA LYS A 329 21.79 -22.94 2.47
C LYS A 329 22.60 -22.04 3.37
N LYS A 330 23.90 -21.98 3.12
CA LYS A 330 24.83 -21.08 3.82
C LYS A 330 25.23 -19.94 2.90
N MET A 331 25.11 -18.72 3.39
CA MET A 331 25.48 -17.49 2.68
C MET A 331 26.34 -16.61 3.58
N GLY A 332 27.66 -16.76 3.50
CA GLY A 332 28.58 -16.12 4.44
C GLY A 332 28.38 -16.67 5.85
N GLU A 333 28.04 -15.80 6.80
CA GLU A 333 27.74 -16.19 8.20
C GLU A 333 26.28 -16.61 8.42
N PHE A 334 25.42 -16.42 7.42
CA PHE A 334 24.00 -16.75 7.51
C PHE A 334 23.73 -18.18 7.07
N GLU A 335 23.01 -18.95 7.88
CA GLU A 335 22.58 -20.31 7.61
C GLU A 335 21.05 -20.38 7.62
N LEU A 336 20.47 -20.90 6.54
CA LEU A 336 19.04 -21.18 6.40
C LEU A 336 18.84 -22.68 6.36
N ALA A 337 18.08 -23.21 7.31
CA ALA A 337 17.60 -24.59 7.32
C ALA A 337 16.09 -24.60 7.03
N ILE A 338 15.66 -25.47 6.13
CA ILE A 338 14.27 -25.63 5.71
C ILE A 338 13.87 -27.07 6.02
N VAL A 339 12.79 -27.24 6.74
CA VAL A 339 12.19 -28.55 7.01
C VAL A 339 11.48 -29.04 5.75
N ALA A 340 11.55 -30.35 5.49
CA ALA A 340 10.82 -30.96 4.39
C ALA A 340 9.33 -30.70 4.56
N GLY A 341 8.66 -30.39 3.45
CA GLY A 341 7.25 -30.08 3.46
C GLY A 341 6.55 -30.53 2.18
N GLU A 342 5.24 -30.35 2.17
CA GLU A 342 4.36 -30.69 1.05
C GLU A 342 3.35 -29.60 0.81
N PHE A 343 2.89 -29.46 -0.43
CA PHE A 343 1.85 -28.54 -0.83
C PHE A 343 1.00 -29.13 -1.96
N THR A 344 -0.20 -28.59 -2.15
CA THR A 344 -1.15 -29.08 -3.13
C THR A 344 -1.51 -28.00 -4.15
N ASP A 345 -2.15 -28.39 -5.24
CA ASP A 345 -2.78 -27.45 -6.17
C ASP A 345 -3.87 -26.64 -5.45
N SER A 346 -4.09 -25.41 -5.91
CA SER A 346 -5.07 -24.48 -5.36
C SER A 346 -4.78 -24.04 -3.90
N GLU A 347 -3.53 -24.11 -3.47
CA GLU A 347 -3.10 -23.77 -2.11
C GLU A 347 -2.20 -22.52 -2.12
N ILE A 348 -2.41 -21.66 -1.13
CA ILE A 348 -1.58 -20.48 -0.89
C ILE A 348 -0.82 -20.66 0.41
N MET A 349 0.50 -20.72 0.31
CA MET A 349 1.42 -20.78 1.43
C MET A 349 1.96 -19.39 1.75
N VAL A 350 1.62 -18.86 2.90
CA VAL A 350 2.14 -17.55 3.34
C VAL A 350 3.38 -17.73 4.20
N MET A 351 4.42 -16.98 3.91
CA MET A 351 5.70 -17.00 4.61
C MET A 351 5.82 -15.80 5.54
N LEU A 352 5.89 -16.08 6.84
CA LEU A 352 6.05 -15.09 7.90
C LEU A 352 7.44 -15.22 8.54
N GLY A 353 8.03 -14.10 8.93
CA GLY A 353 9.31 -14.08 9.63
C GLY A 353 9.88 -12.68 9.74
N GLU A 354 10.84 -12.50 10.63
CA GLU A 354 11.50 -11.20 10.81
C GLU A 354 12.28 -10.81 9.54
N ASN A 355 12.28 -9.52 9.22
CA ASN A 355 13.20 -8.96 8.26
C ASN A 355 14.60 -8.89 8.87
N GLY A 356 15.65 -8.73 8.05
CA GLY A 356 17.02 -8.62 8.53
C GLY A 356 17.13 -7.65 9.68
N LYS A 357 17.88 -8.02 10.72
CA LYS A 357 18.04 -7.14 11.86
C LYS A 357 18.49 -5.77 11.38
N PHE A 358 17.65 -4.79 11.59
CA PHE A 358 18.13 -3.47 11.93
C PHE A 358 19.04 -3.67 13.16
N SER A 359 20.34 -3.58 12.96
CA SER A 359 21.22 -3.33 14.08
C SER A 359 21.07 -1.88 14.50
N LEU A 360 19.85 -1.54 14.92
CA LEU A 360 19.64 -0.45 15.83
C LEU A 360 19.80 -1.05 17.23
N PHE A 361 21.02 -1.03 17.73
CA PHE A 361 21.26 -0.82 19.14
C PHE A 361 20.74 0.58 19.47
N CYS A 362 19.47 0.81 19.23
CA CYS A 362 18.79 2.00 19.66
C CYS A 362 17.68 1.55 20.58
N ASP A 363 17.89 1.78 21.85
CA ASP A 363 16.82 1.80 22.83
C ASP A 363 15.63 2.53 22.21
N ILE A 364 14.44 1.96 22.31
CA ILE A 364 13.20 2.50 21.76
C ILE A 364 13.04 3.99 22.11
N ARG A 365 13.54 4.41 23.26
CA ARG A 365 13.60 5.80 23.72
C ARG A 365 14.44 6.72 22.85
N LYS A 366 15.51 6.21 22.23
CA LYS A 366 16.36 6.96 21.31
C LYS A 366 15.72 7.20 19.94
N PHE A 367 14.78 6.34 19.55
CA PHE A 367 14.01 6.48 18.31
C PHE A 367 13.10 7.72 18.32
N VAL A 368 12.50 7.99 19.46
CA VAL A 368 11.63 9.17 19.66
C VAL A 368 12.43 10.46 19.69
N LEU A 369 13.57 10.44 20.36
CA LEU A 369 14.50 11.56 20.36
C LEU A 369 14.98 11.87 18.95
N PHE A 370 15.18 10.83 18.14
CA PHE A 370 15.56 10.94 16.74
C PHE A 370 14.53 11.70 15.89
N ILE A 371 13.24 11.41 16.06
CA ILE A 371 12.18 12.16 15.39
C ILE A 371 12.13 13.60 15.88
N HIS A 372 12.40 13.81 17.15
CA HIS A 372 12.28 15.10 17.79
C HIS A 372 13.42 16.09 17.46
N ILE A 373 14.65 15.59 17.44
CA ILE A 373 15.83 16.45 17.22
C ILE A 373 16.10 16.66 15.72
N PHE A 374 15.60 15.78 14.84
CA PHE A 374 16.28 15.65 13.56
C PHE A 374 15.51 16.05 12.34
N GLN A 375 14.21 16.18 12.28
CA GLN A 375 13.61 16.34 10.94
C GLN A 375 14.31 15.44 9.87
N VAL A 376 15.07 14.45 10.28
CA VAL A 376 16.00 13.64 9.49
C VAL A 376 15.49 12.22 9.43
N ASN A 377 15.36 11.82 8.38
CA ASN A 377 15.19 10.63 7.57
C ASN A 377 16.01 9.41 8.07
N PHE A 378 15.40 8.23 8.12
CA PHE A 378 15.99 6.94 8.52
C PHE A 378 16.97 6.36 7.51
N LEU A 379 18.11 5.86 7.97
CA LEU A 379 19.05 5.06 7.18
C LEU A 379 18.72 3.56 7.30
N TYR A 380 18.38 2.92 6.20
CA TYR A 380 18.21 1.48 6.11
C TYR A 380 19.51 0.81 5.67
N VAL A 381 20.16 0.08 6.54
CA VAL A 381 21.15 -0.92 6.16
C VAL A 381 20.39 -2.23 5.99
N VAL A 382 20.22 -2.66 4.75
CA VAL A 382 19.61 -3.96 4.44
C VAL A 382 20.63 -5.03 4.77
N LEU A 383 20.53 -5.60 5.96
CA LEU A 383 21.20 -6.86 6.31
C LEU A 383 20.33 -8.04 5.80
N PRO A 384 20.91 -9.19 5.46
CA PRO A 384 20.14 -10.36 5.06
C PRO A 384 19.14 -10.72 6.15
N GLY A 385 17.88 -10.95 5.74
CA GLY A 385 16.76 -11.28 6.62
C GLY A 385 16.75 -12.74 7.08
N THR A 386 15.58 -13.22 7.45
CA THR A 386 15.35 -14.62 7.83
C THR A 386 15.37 -15.61 6.65
N GLY A 387 15.72 -15.18 5.46
CA GLY A 387 15.90 -16.06 4.30
C GLY A 387 14.64 -16.37 3.48
N LYS A 388 13.50 -15.69 3.72
CA LYS A 388 12.24 -15.87 2.93
C LYS A 388 12.48 -15.77 1.42
N THR A 389 13.10 -14.68 0.97
CA THR A 389 13.43 -14.48 -0.46
C THR A 389 14.47 -15.51 -0.97
N THR A 390 15.34 -16.00 -0.08
CA THR A 390 16.33 -17.06 -0.41
C THR A 390 15.61 -18.38 -0.66
N PHE A 391 14.66 -18.75 0.21
CA PHE A 391 13.82 -19.93 0.03
C PHE A 391 13.03 -19.85 -1.29
N ILE A 392 12.37 -18.72 -1.58
CA ILE A 392 11.70 -18.49 -2.87
C ILE A 392 12.65 -18.72 -4.05
N ARG A 393 13.89 -18.22 -3.98
CA ARG A 393 14.87 -18.41 -5.06
C ARG A 393 15.32 -19.85 -5.21
N MET A 394 15.37 -20.61 -4.12
CA MET A 394 15.67 -22.06 -4.17
C MET A 394 14.50 -22.82 -4.79
N LEU A 395 13.26 -22.54 -4.38
CA LEU A 395 12.05 -23.12 -4.99
C LEU A 395 11.94 -22.79 -6.49
N ALA A 396 12.37 -21.60 -6.89
CA ALA A 396 12.41 -21.16 -8.29
C ALA A 396 13.56 -21.79 -9.11
N GLY A 397 14.39 -22.65 -8.52
CA GLY A 397 15.58 -23.21 -9.18
C GLY A 397 16.68 -22.18 -9.50
N ARG A 398 16.54 -20.93 -9.01
CA ARG A 398 17.51 -19.84 -9.24
C ARG A 398 18.70 -19.85 -8.29
N LEU A 399 18.59 -20.60 -7.23
CA LEU A 399 19.64 -20.78 -6.21
C LEU A 399 19.65 -22.24 -5.80
N LYS A 400 20.80 -22.90 -5.91
CA LYS A 400 20.94 -24.30 -5.49
C LYS A 400 21.16 -24.37 -3.96
N PRO A 401 20.52 -25.30 -3.25
CA PRO A 401 20.84 -25.60 -1.86
C PRO A 401 22.27 -26.18 -1.76
N ASP A 402 22.91 -26.03 -0.60
CA ASP A 402 24.22 -26.62 -0.34
C ASP A 402 24.10 -28.06 0.19
N GLU A 403 23.04 -28.31 0.99
CA GLU A 403 22.66 -29.63 1.45
C GLU A 403 21.17 -29.85 1.19
N GLY A 404 20.79 -31.07 0.84
CA GLY A 404 19.42 -31.45 0.54
C GLY A 404 19.15 -31.60 -0.97
N GLY A 405 18.20 -32.45 -1.32
CA GLY A 405 17.86 -32.78 -2.70
C GLY A 405 17.01 -31.71 -3.38
N THR A 406 16.91 -31.84 -4.69
CA THR A 406 16.01 -31.06 -5.55
C THR A 406 14.55 -31.43 -5.28
N ILE A 407 13.62 -30.50 -5.55
CA ILE A 407 12.18 -30.72 -5.38
C ILE A 407 11.70 -31.85 -6.26
N VAL A 408 11.08 -32.86 -5.67
CA VAL A 408 10.48 -34.01 -6.39
C VAL A 408 8.98 -33.79 -6.49
N ILE A 409 8.48 -33.74 -7.74
CA ILE A 409 7.04 -33.70 -8.00
C ILE A 409 6.54 -35.11 -8.22
N LEU A 410 5.70 -35.60 -7.31
CA LEU A 410 4.96 -36.84 -7.48
C LEU A 410 3.55 -36.50 -8.01
N SER A 411 3.38 -36.55 -9.33
CA SER A 411 2.04 -36.55 -9.90
C SER A 411 1.44 -37.96 -9.81
N LEU A 412 0.52 -38.18 -8.89
CA LEU A 412 -0.21 -39.43 -8.79
C LEU A 412 -1.03 -39.77 -10.05
N PHE A 413 -1.35 -38.77 -10.88
CA PHE A 413 -2.19 -38.98 -12.07
C PHE A 413 -1.46 -39.71 -13.19
N THR A 414 -0.14 -39.58 -13.31
CA THR A 414 0.63 -40.32 -14.34
C THR A 414 0.84 -41.77 -14.01
N LEU A 415 0.74 -42.15 -12.73
CA LEU A 415 0.92 -43.55 -12.33
C LEU A 415 -0.32 -44.42 -12.60
N PHE A 416 -1.53 -43.85 -12.60
CA PHE A 416 -2.76 -44.63 -12.81
C PHE A 416 -3.01 -45.00 -14.28
N HIS A 417 -2.38 -44.34 -15.24
CA HIS A 417 -2.56 -44.61 -16.66
C HIS A 417 -1.56 -45.60 -17.29
N ILE A 418 -0.50 -45.97 -16.57
CA ILE A 418 0.58 -46.79 -17.13
C ILE A 418 0.61 -48.23 -16.59
N VAL A 419 -0.19 -48.57 -15.61
CA VAL A 419 -0.08 -49.87 -14.95
C VAL A 419 -1.31 -50.76 -15.13
N ASN A 420 -1.14 -51.77 -15.96
CA ASN A 420 -1.98 -52.99 -15.89
C ASN A 420 -1.52 -53.80 -14.67
N PHE A 421 -2.50 -54.32 -13.92
CA PHE A 421 -2.41 -54.85 -12.57
C PHE A 421 -1.58 -56.14 -12.38
N GLU A 422 -0.84 -56.62 -13.39
CA GLU A 422 -0.16 -57.94 -13.34
C GLU A 422 1.33 -57.92 -12.93
N ASP A 423 1.94 -56.77 -12.70
CA ASP A 423 3.39 -56.68 -12.45
C ASP A 423 3.76 -55.97 -11.12
N LEU A 424 3.18 -56.40 -9.99
CA LEU A 424 3.49 -55.79 -8.66
C LEU A 424 4.96 -55.93 -8.23
N GLY A 425 5.72 -56.92 -8.76
CA GLY A 425 7.14 -57.12 -8.43
C GLY A 425 8.11 -56.14 -9.14
N ARG A 426 7.72 -55.60 -10.28
CA ARG A 426 8.52 -54.58 -11.00
C ARG A 426 8.29 -53.17 -10.47
N PHE A 427 7.22 -52.97 -9.73
CA PHE A 427 6.84 -51.68 -9.17
C PHE A 427 7.82 -51.18 -8.11
N GLN A 428 8.33 -52.05 -7.26
CA GLN A 428 9.30 -51.68 -6.25
C GLN A 428 10.64 -51.28 -6.87
N CYS A 429 11.03 -51.89 -7.99
CA CYS A 429 12.26 -51.51 -8.70
C CYS A 429 12.10 -50.20 -9.49
N LEU A 430 10.93 -49.92 -10.07
CA LEU A 430 10.64 -48.68 -10.81
C LEU A 430 10.53 -47.49 -9.86
N ILE A 431 9.94 -47.66 -8.66
CA ILE A 431 9.93 -46.61 -7.62
C ILE A 431 11.34 -46.34 -7.13
N TYR A 432 12.18 -47.38 -6.96
CA TYR A 432 13.56 -47.23 -6.58
C TYR A 432 14.41 -46.56 -7.68
N LEU A 433 14.19 -46.89 -8.96
CA LEU A 433 14.85 -46.27 -10.11
C LEU A 433 14.40 -44.82 -10.31
N TYR A 434 13.11 -44.50 -10.06
CA TYR A 434 12.62 -43.13 -10.12
C TYR A 434 13.13 -42.27 -8.95
N TYR A 435 13.37 -42.86 -7.80
CA TYR A 435 14.00 -42.19 -6.66
C TYR A 435 15.51 -41.90 -6.87
N PHE A 436 16.17 -42.71 -7.73
CA PHE A 436 17.59 -42.58 -7.99
C PHE A 436 17.94 -41.92 -9.34
N ALA A 437 17.03 -41.91 -10.30
CA ALA A 437 17.22 -41.27 -11.58
C ALA A 437 16.76 -39.80 -11.53
N GLY A 438 17.55 -38.97 -10.93
CA GLY A 438 17.37 -37.55 -10.64
C GLY A 438 16.97 -36.57 -11.77
N GLU A 439 16.01 -36.90 -12.60
CA GLU A 439 15.36 -35.92 -13.48
C GLU A 439 14.10 -35.40 -12.82
N VAL A 440 14.27 -34.31 -12.10
CA VAL A 440 13.18 -33.53 -11.51
C VAL A 440 12.46 -32.79 -12.64
N PRO A 441 11.11 -32.92 -12.79
CA PRO A 441 10.38 -32.04 -13.68
C PRO A 441 10.59 -30.60 -13.24
N VAL A 442 11.14 -29.80 -14.14
CA VAL A 442 11.40 -28.38 -13.89
C VAL A 442 10.06 -27.66 -13.78
N LEU A 443 9.68 -27.28 -12.55
CA LEU A 443 8.51 -26.44 -12.31
C LEU A 443 8.64 -25.13 -13.05
N ASN A 444 7.62 -24.78 -13.80
CA ASN A 444 7.53 -23.47 -14.41
C ASN A 444 7.10 -22.46 -13.33
N VAL A 445 7.97 -21.51 -13.01
CA VAL A 445 7.79 -20.59 -11.90
C VAL A 445 7.65 -19.15 -12.39
N SER A 446 6.57 -18.51 -12.00
CA SER A 446 6.40 -17.06 -12.14
C SER A 446 6.79 -16.34 -10.86
N TYR A 447 7.63 -15.33 -10.93
CA TYR A 447 8.14 -14.61 -9.77
C TYR A 447 7.90 -13.10 -9.85
N LYS A 448 7.25 -12.54 -8.83
CA LYS A 448 7.14 -11.12 -8.57
C LYS A 448 8.14 -10.74 -7.47
N PRO A 449 9.18 -9.97 -7.77
CA PRO A 449 10.18 -9.55 -6.78
C PRO A 449 9.64 -8.45 -5.85
N GLN A 450 10.23 -8.35 -4.66
CA GLN A 450 9.94 -7.28 -3.69
C GLN A 450 10.23 -5.89 -4.29
N LYS A 451 11.43 -5.69 -4.83
CA LYS A 451 11.83 -4.42 -5.45
C LYS A 451 11.58 -4.45 -6.95
N ILE A 452 10.73 -3.55 -7.41
CA ILE A 452 10.38 -3.40 -8.82
C ILE A 452 11.11 -2.19 -9.39
N SER A 453 11.91 -2.42 -10.43
CA SER A 453 12.61 -1.35 -11.15
C SER A 453 12.06 -1.28 -12.56
N PRO A 454 11.39 -0.20 -12.97
CA PRO A 454 10.83 -0.08 -14.31
C PRO A 454 11.96 0.07 -15.34
N LYS A 455 12.17 -0.97 -16.16
CA LYS A 455 13.17 -0.96 -17.24
C LYS A 455 12.56 -0.60 -18.59
N SER A 456 11.24 -0.80 -18.76
CA SER A 456 10.53 -0.49 -19.98
C SER A 456 10.30 1.01 -20.12
N THR A 457 10.54 1.56 -21.29
CA THR A 457 10.26 2.95 -21.66
C THR A 457 8.90 3.12 -22.34
N GLY A 458 8.20 2.01 -22.61
CA GLY A 458 6.91 1.99 -23.26
C GLY A 458 5.73 2.16 -22.32
N SER A 459 4.51 2.14 -22.90
CA SER A 459 3.27 2.16 -22.11
C SER A 459 3.02 0.82 -21.40
N VAL A 460 2.15 0.85 -20.38
CA VAL A 460 1.71 -0.38 -19.70
C VAL A 460 1.08 -1.36 -20.70
N ARG A 461 0.28 -0.87 -21.64
CA ARG A 461 -0.30 -1.68 -22.74
C ARG A 461 0.76 -2.44 -23.53
N GLN A 462 1.81 -1.75 -23.95
CA GLN A 462 2.91 -2.37 -24.70
C GLN A 462 3.62 -3.43 -23.87
N LEU A 463 3.90 -3.14 -22.60
CA LEU A 463 4.55 -4.07 -21.68
C LEU A 463 3.71 -5.33 -21.44
N LEU A 464 2.40 -5.19 -21.21
CA LEU A 464 1.50 -6.34 -21.02
C LEU A 464 1.40 -7.18 -22.30
N HIS A 465 1.24 -6.52 -23.46
CA HIS A 465 1.15 -7.21 -24.73
C HIS A 465 2.45 -7.95 -25.09
N GLU A 466 3.63 -7.40 -24.77
CA GLU A 466 4.92 -8.03 -25.00
C GLU A 466 5.16 -9.24 -24.08
N LYS A 467 4.79 -9.13 -22.80
CA LYS A 467 5.18 -10.12 -21.78
C LYS A 467 4.13 -11.18 -21.47
N ILE A 468 2.84 -10.87 -21.65
CA ILE A 468 1.71 -11.74 -21.27
C ILE A 468 0.57 -11.65 -22.29
N ARG A 469 0.89 -11.68 -23.59
CA ARG A 469 -0.07 -11.47 -24.68
C ARG A 469 -1.32 -12.34 -24.57
N ASP A 470 -1.14 -13.62 -24.33
CA ASP A 470 -2.24 -14.60 -24.30
C ASP A 470 -3.18 -14.35 -23.11
N ALA A 471 -2.62 -14.10 -21.92
CA ALA A 471 -3.41 -13.73 -20.75
C ALA A 471 -4.07 -12.35 -20.93
N TYR A 472 -3.36 -11.37 -21.47
CA TYR A 472 -3.87 -10.02 -21.69
C TYR A 472 -5.12 -9.99 -22.60
N THR A 473 -5.19 -10.87 -23.58
CA THR A 473 -6.33 -10.97 -24.51
C THR A 473 -7.47 -11.86 -23.97
N HIS A 474 -7.20 -12.65 -22.92
CA HIS A 474 -8.17 -13.59 -22.38
C HIS A 474 -9.24 -12.88 -21.53
N PRO A 475 -10.56 -13.01 -21.84
CA PRO A 475 -11.62 -12.28 -21.14
C PRO A 475 -11.68 -12.53 -19.65
N GLN A 476 -11.40 -13.76 -19.22
CA GLN A 476 -11.42 -14.12 -17.79
C GLN A 476 -10.28 -13.41 -17.03
N PHE A 477 -9.07 -13.37 -17.59
CA PHE A 477 -7.95 -12.65 -16.97
C PHE A 477 -8.23 -11.15 -16.85
N VAL A 478 -8.85 -10.56 -17.86
CA VAL A 478 -9.27 -9.16 -17.82
C VAL A 478 -10.26 -8.94 -16.68
N THR A 479 -11.24 -9.84 -16.52
CA THR A 479 -12.29 -9.69 -15.49
C THR A 479 -11.78 -10.01 -14.09
N ASP A 480 -10.95 -11.03 -13.93
CA ASP A 480 -10.53 -11.54 -12.60
C ASP A 480 -9.28 -10.82 -12.06
N VAL A 481 -8.43 -10.29 -12.96
CA VAL A 481 -7.16 -9.66 -12.57
C VAL A 481 -7.09 -8.19 -12.96
N MET A 482 -7.29 -7.84 -14.24
CA MET A 482 -7.03 -6.48 -14.71
C MET A 482 -8.02 -5.46 -14.19
N LYS A 483 -9.33 -5.76 -14.23
CA LYS A 483 -10.39 -4.85 -13.75
C LYS A 483 -10.29 -4.60 -12.24
N PRO A 484 -10.23 -5.63 -11.36
CA PRO A 484 -10.11 -5.40 -9.93
C PRO A 484 -8.84 -4.67 -9.53
N LEU A 485 -7.70 -4.92 -10.20
CA LEU A 485 -6.47 -4.17 -10.00
C LEU A 485 -6.48 -2.78 -10.66
N GLN A 486 -7.59 -2.39 -11.30
CA GLN A 486 -7.74 -1.09 -11.98
C GLN A 486 -6.61 -0.79 -12.99
N ILE A 487 -6.10 -1.82 -13.67
CA ILE A 487 -5.03 -1.67 -14.67
C ILE A 487 -5.52 -0.86 -15.87
N GLU A 488 -6.79 -0.95 -16.22
CA GLU A 488 -7.39 -0.20 -17.34
C GLU A 488 -7.21 1.33 -17.20
N ASN A 489 -7.21 1.84 -15.95
CA ASN A 489 -7.07 3.28 -15.68
C ASN A 489 -5.65 3.81 -15.98
N ILE A 490 -4.65 2.93 -16.01
CA ILE A 490 -3.24 3.29 -16.19
C ILE A 490 -2.63 2.69 -17.45
N ILE A 491 -3.44 2.04 -18.28
CA ILE A 491 -2.96 1.19 -19.39
C ILE A 491 -2.17 1.94 -20.46
N ASP A 492 -2.47 3.21 -20.67
CA ASP A 492 -1.80 4.05 -21.68
C ASP A 492 -0.70 4.95 -21.08
N GLN A 493 -0.43 4.83 -19.75
CA GLN A 493 0.65 5.56 -19.10
C GLN A 493 2.02 4.89 -19.39
N GLU A 494 3.07 5.71 -19.40
CA GLU A 494 4.45 5.23 -19.49
C GLU A 494 4.85 4.54 -18.18
N VAL A 495 5.45 3.36 -18.26
CA VAL A 495 5.81 2.53 -17.09
C VAL A 495 6.73 3.27 -16.11
N GLN A 496 7.61 4.14 -16.61
CA GLN A 496 8.55 4.91 -15.78
C GLN A 496 7.88 6.03 -14.98
N THR A 497 6.69 6.47 -15.37
CA THR A 497 5.94 7.55 -14.70
C THR A 497 4.95 7.05 -13.67
N LEU A 498 4.81 5.73 -13.52
CA LEU A 498 3.88 5.13 -12.57
C LEU A 498 4.31 5.38 -11.12
N SER A 499 3.34 5.63 -10.27
CA SER A 499 3.54 5.63 -8.81
C SER A 499 3.90 4.23 -8.30
N GLY A 500 4.47 4.14 -7.09
CA GLY A 500 4.85 2.87 -6.50
C GLY A 500 3.69 1.86 -6.42
N GLY A 501 2.49 2.31 -6.05
CA GLY A 501 1.31 1.45 -5.99
C GLY A 501 0.78 1.02 -7.36
N GLU A 502 0.84 1.89 -8.36
CA GLU A 502 0.47 1.54 -9.74
C GLU A 502 1.44 0.52 -10.33
N LEU A 503 2.74 0.73 -10.13
CA LEU A 503 3.78 -0.20 -10.56
C LEU A 503 3.65 -1.56 -9.89
N GLN A 504 3.29 -1.59 -8.62
CA GLN A 504 3.03 -2.82 -7.86
C GLN A 504 1.86 -3.62 -8.45
N ARG A 505 0.76 -2.95 -8.78
CA ARG A 505 -0.41 -3.58 -9.41
C ARG A 505 -0.08 -4.15 -10.80
N VAL A 506 0.68 -3.41 -11.61
CA VAL A 506 1.16 -3.89 -12.91
C VAL A 506 2.09 -5.10 -12.76
N ALA A 507 3.00 -5.08 -11.79
CA ALA A 507 3.89 -6.20 -11.54
C ALA A 507 3.14 -7.46 -11.07
N LEU A 508 2.10 -7.29 -10.27
CA LEU A 508 1.24 -8.39 -9.85
C LEU A 508 0.48 -8.98 -11.05
N ALA A 509 -0.11 -8.14 -11.91
CA ALA A 509 -0.76 -8.58 -13.13
C ALA A 509 0.20 -9.31 -14.08
N LEU A 510 1.43 -8.82 -14.25
CA LEU A 510 2.47 -9.48 -15.02
C LEU A 510 2.88 -10.84 -14.45
N CYS A 511 2.95 -10.96 -13.12
CA CYS A 511 3.25 -12.22 -12.46
C CYS A 511 2.15 -13.25 -12.70
N LEU A 512 0.90 -12.88 -12.46
CA LEU A 512 -0.25 -13.77 -12.61
C LEU A 512 -0.56 -14.11 -14.08
N GLY A 513 -0.25 -13.21 -15.01
CA GLY A 513 -0.48 -13.45 -16.45
C GLY A 513 0.54 -14.36 -17.14
N LYS A 514 1.66 -14.69 -16.49
CA LYS A 514 2.61 -15.67 -17.02
C LYS A 514 2.12 -17.08 -16.73
N PRO A 515 2.11 -17.98 -17.71
CA PRO A 515 1.79 -19.40 -17.48
C PRO A 515 2.85 -20.00 -16.54
N ALA A 516 2.43 -20.53 -15.40
CA ALA A 516 3.31 -21.13 -14.42
C ALA A 516 2.56 -22.20 -13.60
N ASP A 517 3.32 -23.10 -12.98
CA ASP A 517 2.80 -24.10 -12.06
C ASP A 517 2.83 -23.57 -10.63
N VAL A 518 3.83 -22.74 -10.32
CA VAL A 518 3.99 -22.11 -9.01
C VAL A 518 4.20 -20.60 -9.17
N TYR A 519 3.46 -19.83 -8.39
CA TYR A 519 3.56 -18.38 -8.32
C TYR A 519 4.27 -17.96 -7.03
N LEU A 520 5.36 -17.25 -7.17
CA LEU A 520 6.15 -16.72 -6.06
C LEU A 520 5.95 -15.22 -5.99
N ILE A 521 5.31 -14.74 -4.92
CA ILE A 521 4.90 -13.36 -4.78
C ILE A 521 5.53 -12.76 -3.52
N ASP A 522 6.44 -11.81 -3.71
CA ASP A 522 7.19 -11.19 -2.62
C ASP A 522 6.61 -9.81 -2.31
N GLU A 523 6.04 -9.65 -1.11
CA GLU A 523 5.39 -8.44 -0.58
C GLU A 523 4.40 -7.79 -1.57
N PRO A 524 3.27 -8.42 -1.86
CA PRO A 524 2.27 -7.85 -2.77
C PRO A 524 1.57 -6.60 -2.20
N SER A 525 1.55 -6.40 -0.89
CA SER A 525 0.93 -5.24 -0.23
C SER A 525 1.76 -3.96 -0.27
N ALA A 526 3.04 -4.05 -0.62
CA ALA A 526 3.93 -2.90 -0.60
C ALA A 526 3.42 -1.75 -1.48
N TYR A 527 3.48 -0.51 -0.98
CA TYR A 527 3.00 0.72 -1.65
C TYR A 527 1.48 0.80 -1.91
N LEU A 528 0.71 -0.21 -1.53
CA LEU A 528 -0.75 -0.23 -1.70
C LEU A 528 -1.43 0.37 -0.46
N ASP A 529 -2.49 1.12 -0.68
CA ASP A 529 -3.39 1.54 0.40
C ASP A 529 -4.26 0.38 0.90
N SER A 530 -4.95 0.56 2.01
CA SER A 530 -5.74 -0.50 2.65
C SER A 530 -6.74 -1.14 1.69
N GLU A 531 -7.43 -0.35 0.87
CA GLU A 531 -8.38 -0.87 -0.12
C GLU A 531 -7.69 -1.69 -1.21
N GLN A 532 -6.59 -1.17 -1.76
CA GLN A 532 -5.82 -1.84 -2.81
C GLN A 532 -5.15 -3.13 -2.31
N ARG A 533 -4.69 -3.17 -1.03
CA ARG A 533 -4.17 -4.40 -0.40
C ARG A 533 -5.21 -5.51 -0.41
N LEU A 534 -6.44 -5.19 0.00
CA LEU A 534 -7.53 -6.14 0.06
C LEU A 534 -7.95 -6.62 -1.33
N MET A 535 -8.00 -5.71 -2.29
CA MET A 535 -8.30 -6.07 -3.68
C MET A 535 -7.20 -6.95 -4.27
N ALA A 536 -5.92 -6.66 -4.00
CA ALA A 536 -4.80 -7.49 -4.43
C ALA A 536 -4.88 -8.89 -3.81
N ALA A 537 -5.16 -9.00 -2.51
CA ALA A 537 -5.35 -10.28 -1.84
C ALA A 537 -6.49 -11.09 -2.47
N ARG A 538 -7.63 -10.44 -2.71
CA ARG A 538 -8.79 -11.07 -3.36
C ARG A 538 -8.46 -11.56 -4.77
N VAL A 539 -7.74 -10.77 -5.55
CA VAL A 539 -7.29 -11.14 -6.90
C VAL A 539 -6.36 -12.35 -6.88
N VAL A 540 -5.35 -12.34 -6.00
CA VAL A 540 -4.42 -13.47 -5.87
C VAL A 540 -5.17 -14.74 -5.48
N LYS A 541 -5.99 -14.69 -4.41
CA LYS A 541 -6.73 -15.86 -3.93
C LYS A 541 -7.66 -16.43 -5.01
N ARG A 542 -8.46 -15.58 -5.65
CA ARG A 542 -9.37 -15.97 -6.71
C ARG A 542 -8.64 -16.57 -7.92
N PHE A 543 -7.55 -15.93 -8.35
CA PHE A 543 -6.77 -16.41 -9.49
C PHE A 543 -6.16 -17.79 -9.21
N ILE A 544 -5.51 -17.99 -8.05
CA ILE A 544 -4.87 -19.26 -7.68
C ILE A 544 -5.91 -20.40 -7.61
N LEU A 545 -7.06 -20.15 -7.01
CA LEU A 545 -8.14 -21.12 -6.93
C LEU A 545 -8.70 -21.50 -8.32
N HIS A 546 -8.96 -20.51 -9.18
CA HIS A 546 -9.52 -20.77 -10.51
C HIS A 546 -8.51 -21.41 -11.45
N ALA A 547 -7.24 -21.01 -11.39
CA ALA A 547 -6.18 -21.58 -12.20
C ALA A 547 -5.74 -22.98 -11.72
N LYS A 548 -6.17 -23.41 -10.54
CA LYS A 548 -5.72 -24.65 -9.87
C LYS A 548 -4.21 -24.72 -9.80
N LYS A 549 -3.58 -23.66 -9.33
CA LYS A 549 -2.14 -23.51 -9.20
C LYS A 549 -1.77 -23.23 -7.74
N THR A 550 -0.48 -23.27 -7.43
CA THR A 550 0.03 -23.00 -6.08
C THR A 550 0.70 -21.65 -6.01
N ALA A 551 0.56 -20.95 -4.88
CA ALA A 551 1.30 -19.72 -4.62
C ALA A 551 2.04 -19.75 -3.29
N PHE A 552 3.26 -19.20 -3.30
CA PHE A 552 4.02 -18.85 -2.11
C PHE A 552 4.08 -17.33 -2.00
N VAL A 553 3.58 -16.80 -0.90
CA VAL A 553 3.45 -15.35 -0.69
C VAL A 553 4.24 -14.94 0.54
N VAL A 554 5.19 -14.04 0.39
CA VAL A 554 5.81 -13.34 1.54
C VAL A 554 4.98 -12.13 1.84
N GLU A 555 4.49 -12.02 3.07
CA GLU A 555 3.64 -10.90 3.46
C GLU A 555 3.93 -10.45 4.91
N HIS A 556 3.73 -9.17 5.17
CA HIS A 556 3.90 -8.56 6.49
C HIS A 556 2.65 -7.86 7.00
N ASP A 557 1.66 -7.66 6.14
CA ASP A 557 0.32 -7.21 6.52
C ASP A 557 -0.45 -8.40 7.09
N PHE A 558 -0.82 -8.31 8.38
CA PHE A 558 -1.44 -9.42 9.09
C PHE A 558 -2.81 -9.78 8.52
N ILE A 559 -3.62 -8.79 8.16
CA ILE A 559 -4.95 -9.01 7.60
C ILE A 559 -4.83 -9.68 6.23
N MET A 560 -3.92 -9.18 5.38
CA MET A 560 -3.70 -9.77 4.07
C MET A 560 -3.13 -11.19 4.17
N ALA A 561 -2.18 -11.41 5.08
CA ALA A 561 -1.61 -12.73 5.33
C ALA A 561 -2.67 -13.74 5.77
N THR A 562 -3.51 -13.37 6.74
CA THR A 562 -4.60 -14.23 7.25
C THR A 562 -5.67 -14.51 6.19
N TYR A 563 -5.98 -13.51 5.34
CA TYR A 563 -6.95 -13.69 4.26
C TYR A 563 -6.45 -14.62 3.17
N LEU A 564 -5.16 -14.53 2.82
CA LEU A 564 -4.55 -15.33 1.75
C LEU A 564 -4.26 -16.76 2.17
N ALA A 565 -3.71 -16.96 3.38
CA ALA A 565 -3.11 -18.20 3.79
C ALA A 565 -4.10 -19.37 3.89
N ASP A 566 -3.75 -20.46 3.25
CA ASP A 566 -4.30 -21.79 3.53
C ASP A 566 -3.35 -22.52 4.49
N ARG A 567 -2.03 -22.33 4.32
CA ARG A 567 -0.97 -22.74 5.26
C ARG A 567 0.04 -21.63 5.47
N VAL A 568 0.78 -21.69 6.57
CA VAL A 568 1.79 -20.72 6.95
C VAL A 568 3.13 -21.39 7.20
N ILE A 569 4.19 -20.88 6.58
CA ILE A 569 5.58 -21.25 6.88
C ILE A 569 6.17 -20.16 7.77
N VAL A 570 6.58 -20.52 8.97
CA VAL A 570 7.19 -19.59 9.92
C VAL A 570 8.71 -19.70 9.85
N PHE A 571 9.35 -18.56 9.63
CA PHE A 571 10.80 -18.42 9.67
C PHE A 571 11.23 -17.93 11.05
N ASP A 572 11.72 -18.83 11.89
CA ASP A 572 12.17 -18.54 13.25
C ASP A 572 13.68 -18.65 13.36
N GLY A 573 14.27 -17.94 14.32
CA GLY A 573 15.70 -17.94 14.57
C GLY A 573 16.29 -16.54 14.74
N VAL A 574 17.61 -16.46 14.59
CA VAL A 574 18.34 -15.19 14.71
C VAL A 574 18.58 -14.63 13.30
N PRO A 575 17.90 -13.55 12.90
CA PRO A 575 18.10 -12.93 11.60
C PRO A 575 19.57 -12.64 11.32
N SER A 576 20.02 -12.91 10.10
CA SER A 576 21.42 -12.77 9.65
C SER A 576 22.44 -13.75 10.27
N LYS A 577 22.00 -14.71 11.06
CA LYS A 577 22.86 -15.78 11.60
C LYS A 577 22.32 -17.15 11.23
N ASN A 578 21.21 -17.57 11.84
CA ASN A 578 20.60 -18.87 11.59
C ASN A 578 19.08 -18.75 11.59
N THR A 579 18.43 -19.42 10.67
CA THR A 579 16.97 -19.44 10.57
C THR A 579 16.50 -20.84 10.22
N LEU A 580 15.45 -21.27 10.87
CA LEU A 580 14.69 -22.49 10.59
C LEU A 580 13.34 -22.10 9.99
N ALA A 581 13.00 -22.70 8.86
CA ALA A 581 11.68 -22.58 8.22
C ALA A 581 10.88 -23.84 8.49
N ASN A 582 9.77 -23.72 9.23
CA ASN A 582 8.83 -24.77 9.62
C ASN A 582 7.48 -24.56 8.97
#